data_c66966618231c9513690ee5f5d7105c0
#
_entry.id   c66966618231c9513690ee5f5d7105c0
#
_cell.length_a   1.000
_cell.length_b   1.000
_cell.length_c   1.000
_cell.angle_alpha   90.00
_cell.angle_beta   90.00
_cell.angle_gamma   90.00
#
_symmetry.space_group_name_H-M   'P 1'
#
loop_
_entity.id
_entity.type
_entity.pdbx_description
1 polymer ?
#
loop_
_entity_poly.entity_id
_entity_poly.type
_entity_poly.pdbx_seq_one_letter_code
_entity_poly.pdbx_strand_id
1 'polypeptide(L)'
;MAVLQQTKASAISALAGIAAAVALSVSAPAGAQQKAPAAGKGEQFFPVLVYRTGAYAPNGVPWANGYVDYLKLVNAQGGINGVTITFEECEFGYATDRGVECYERLKGKGPTGATLFHPLSTGVTFAITDKVYTDKIPIISAGYGRADSVEGEVFPWNFPLLGTYWSAADILVQHVAKINGGFDKLKGKKITLVYHDSPYGKEP
;
A
#
# COMPACT_ATOMS: atom_id res chain seq x y z
N MET A 1 -29.81 -53.24 -56.05
CA MET A 1 -31.14 -52.96 -56.58
C MET A 1 -31.34 -51.46 -56.45
N ALA A 2 -31.00 -50.68 -57.52
CA ALA A 2 -31.92 -50.32 -58.61
C ALA A 2 -33.08 -49.47 -58.03
N VAL A 3 -33.40 -48.25 -58.43
CA VAL A 3 -33.46 -47.62 -59.76
C VAL A 3 -33.81 -46.15 -59.48
N LEU A 4 -33.10 -45.12 -59.96
CA LEU A 4 -33.41 -44.27 -61.10
C LEU A 4 -34.86 -43.69 -61.14
N GLN A 5 -35.06 -42.41 -61.22
CA GLN A 5 -35.15 -41.53 -62.39
C GLN A 5 -35.72 -40.17 -61.97
N GLN A 6 -35.11 -39.05 -62.30
CA GLN A 6 -35.34 -38.15 -63.43
C GLN A 6 -36.82 -37.66 -63.54
N THR A 7 -37.12 -36.45 -63.62
CA THR A 7 -37.00 -35.31 -64.54
C THR A 7 -38.08 -34.27 -64.15
N LYS A 8 -38.02 -33.03 -64.30
CA LYS A 8 -37.95 -32.12 -65.42
C LYS A 8 -38.07 -30.66 -64.96
N ALA A 9 -37.43 -29.83 -65.71
CA ALA A 9 -37.44 -28.39 -65.63
C ALA A 9 -38.78 -27.74 -66.01
N SER A 10 -39.05 -26.52 -65.56
CA SER A 10 -39.52 -25.34 -66.29
C SER A 10 -39.80 -24.21 -65.33
N ALA A 11 -39.08 -23.16 -65.41
CA ALA A 11 -39.26 -21.89 -66.03
C ALA A 11 -40.08 -20.85 -65.26
N ILE A 12 -39.42 -19.75 -64.96
CA ILE A 12 -39.83 -18.35 -65.04
C ILE A 12 -40.82 -17.81 -64.04
N SER A 13 -40.35 -16.95 -63.13
CA SER A 13 -40.85 -15.57 -63.09
C SER A 13 -40.01 -14.75 -62.09
N ALA A 14 -39.50 -13.65 -62.54
CA ALA A 14 -38.85 -12.60 -61.77
C ALA A 14 -39.85 -11.90 -60.86
N LEU A 15 -39.45 -11.74 -59.59
CA LEU A 15 -40.01 -10.73 -58.71
C LEU A 15 -38.87 -10.16 -57.89
N ALA A 16 -38.62 -8.89 -58.15
CA ALA A 16 -37.67 -8.05 -57.40
C ALA A 16 -38.15 -7.91 -55.95
N GLY A 17 -37.45 -8.49 -55.01
CA GLY A 17 -37.65 -8.30 -53.56
C GLY A 17 -36.46 -7.48 -53.01
N ILE A 18 -36.77 -6.25 -52.62
CA ILE A 18 -35.85 -5.37 -51.92
C ILE A 18 -35.46 -5.98 -50.59
N ALA A 19 -34.25 -6.55 -50.46
CA ALA A 19 -33.69 -6.96 -49.21
C ALA A 19 -33.12 -5.74 -48.50
N ALA A 20 -33.88 -5.16 -47.55
CA ALA A 20 -33.36 -4.17 -46.63
C ALA A 20 -32.37 -4.87 -45.70
N ALA A 21 -31.09 -4.68 -45.94
CA ALA A 21 -30.03 -5.08 -45.01
C ALA A 21 -30.08 -4.15 -43.80
N VAL A 22 -30.66 -4.63 -42.70
CA VAL A 22 -30.53 -4.00 -41.38
C VAL A 22 -29.10 -4.28 -40.90
N ALA A 23 -28.22 -3.34 -41.11
CA ALA A 23 -26.90 -3.34 -40.49
C ALA A 23 -27.07 -3.08 -38.99
N LEU A 24 -27.05 -4.14 -38.18
CA LEU A 24 -26.85 -4.04 -36.74
C LEU A 24 -25.43 -3.51 -36.50
N SER A 25 -25.30 -2.19 -36.34
CA SER A 25 -24.11 -1.55 -35.81
C SER A 25 -23.97 -1.94 -34.36
N VAL A 26 -23.18 -3.00 -34.06
CA VAL A 26 -22.69 -3.29 -32.75
C VAL A 26 -21.74 -2.17 -32.38
N SER A 27 -22.21 -1.17 -31.66
CA SER A 27 -21.38 -0.18 -31.01
C SER A 27 -20.54 -0.91 -29.99
N ALA A 28 -19.27 -1.20 -30.32
CA ALA A 28 -18.30 -1.62 -29.32
C ALA A 28 -18.24 -0.51 -28.23
N PRO A 29 -18.26 -0.87 -26.94
CA PRO A 29 -18.05 0.12 -25.90
C PRO A 29 -16.72 0.81 -26.19
N ALA A 30 -16.74 2.14 -26.30
CA ALA A 30 -15.54 2.95 -26.43
C ALA A 30 -14.65 2.58 -25.24
N GLY A 31 -13.62 1.78 -25.49
CA GLY A 31 -12.60 1.47 -24.51
C GLY A 31 -12.08 2.81 -24.02
N ALA A 32 -12.13 3.03 -22.69
CA ALA A 32 -11.54 4.18 -22.08
C ALA A 32 -10.08 4.23 -22.54
N GLN A 33 -9.79 5.10 -23.50
CA GLN A 33 -8.43 5.37 -23.94
C GLN A 33 -7.69 5.89 -22.72
N GLN A 34 -6.87 5.04 -22.11
CA GLN A 34 -5.94 5.46 -21.08
C GLN A 34 -5.08 6.56 -21.69
N LYS A 35 -5.35 7.79 -21.26
CA LYS A 35 -4.56 8.94 -21.65
C LYS A 35 -3.11 8.66 -21.31
N ALA A 36 -2.23 8.66 -22.30
CA ALA A 36 -0.80 8.50 -22.07
C ALA A 36 -0.35 9.49 -20.97
N PRO A 37 0.49 9.09 -20.02
CA PRO A 37 0.98 9.99 -18.99
C PRO A 37 1.55 11.25 -19.65
N ALA A 38 1.14 12.42 -19.19
CA ALA A 38 1.75 13.68 -19.59
C ALA A 38 3.24 13.63 -19.24
N ALA A 39 4.12 14.22 -20.07
CA ALA A 39 5.54 14.32 -19.78
C ALA A 39 5.74 14.80 -18.32
N GLY A 40 6.48 14.01 -17.54
CA GLY A 40 6.57 14.20 -16.08
C GLY A 40 7.16 15.55 -15.72
N LYS A 41 6.61 16.18 -14.69
CA LYS A 41 7.10 17.43 -14.09
C LYS A 41 8.33 17.24 -13.19
N GLY A 42 8.99 16.09 -13.28
CA GLY A 42 10.09 15.68 -12.43
C GLY A 42 9.82 14.36 -11.70
N GLU A 43 10.67 14.04 -10.75
CA GLU A 43 10.55 12.82 -9.96
C GLU A 43 10.78 13.09 -8.47
N GLN A 44 10.21 12.22 -7.63
CA GLN A 44 10.42 12.17 -6.19
C GLN A 44 10.80 10.76 -5.80
N PHE A 45 11.80 10.63 -4.92
CA PHE A 45 12.31 9.35 -4.48
C PHE A 45 11.67 8.91 -3.15
N PHE A 46 11.12 7.70 -3.13
CA PHE A 46 10.50 7.06 -1.98
C PHE A 46 11.27 5.80 -1.62
N PRO A 47 12.11 5.80 -0.57
CA PRO A 47 12.73 4.59 -0.06
C PRO A 47 11.68 3.65 0.52
N VAL A 48 11.79 2.36 0.20
CA VAL A 48 10.88 1.31 0.67
C VAL A 48 11.66 0.34 1.54
N LEU A 49 11.60 0.52 2.86
CA LEU A 49 12.19 -0.41 3.82
C LEU A 49 11.30 -1.64 3.93
N VAL A 50 11.86 -2.82 3.72
CA VAL A 50 11.11 -4.08 3.69
C VAL A 50 11.77 -5.15 4.55
N TYR A 51 10.97 -6.09 5.04
CA TYR A 51 11.42 -7.33 5.67
C TYR A 51 10.71 -8.51 5.01
N ARG A 52 11.26 -8.89 3.85
CA ARG A 52 10.79 -10.03 3.07
C ARG A 52 11.37 -11.35 3.56
N THR A 53 12.36 -11.27 4.48
CA THR A 53 13.03 -12.41 5.12
C THR A 53 12.89 -12.33 6.63
N GLY A 54 13.25 -13.42 7.32
CA GLY A 54 13.18 -13.52 8.78
C GLY A 54 11.79 -13.84 9.31
N ALA A 55 11.64 -13.80 10.63
CA ALA A 55 10.45 -14.26 11.34
C ALA A 55 9.16 -13.48 10.98
N TYR A 56 9.29 -12.23 10.55
CA TYR A 56 8.18 -11.36 10.18
C TYR A 56 7.84 -11.34 8.70
N ALA A 57 8.56 -12.12 7.87
CA ALA A 57 8.32 -12.19 6.43
C ALA A 57 6.84 -12.48 6.05
N PRO A 58 6.09 -13.32 6.78
CA PRO A 58 4.67 -13.56 6.49
C PRO A 58 3.83 -12.28 6.47
N ASN A 59 4.19 -11.27 7.26
CA ASN A 59 3.56 -9.94 7.25
C ASN A 59 4.28 -8.97 6.31
N GLY A 60 5.59 -9.03 6.25
CA GLY A 60 6.43 -8.11 5.48
C GLY A 60 6.28 -8.27 3.97
N VAL A 61 6.17 -9.48 3.47
CA VAL A 61 6.04 -9.77 2.03
C VAL A 61 4.76 -9.17 1.44
N PRO A 62 3.55 -9.48 1.95
CA PRO A 62 2.32 -8.92 1.38
C PRO A 62 2.26 -7.40 1.54
N TRP A 63 2.75 -6.86 2.66
CA TRP A 63 2.82 -5.41 2.84
C TRP A 63 3.73 -4.76 1.79
N ALA A 64 4.95 -5.26 1.59
CA ALA A 64 5.89 -4.72 0.62
C ALA A 64 5.34 -4.80 -0.81
N ASN A 65 4.67 -5.90 -1.17
CA ASN A 65 4.02 -6.05 -2.47
C ASN A 65 2.93 -4.98 -2.66
N GLY A 66 2.01 -4.83 -1.69
CA GLY A 66 0.95 -3.84 -1.77
C GLY A 66 1.48 -2.41 -1.86
N TYR A 67 2.51 -2.09 -1.09
CA TYR A 67 3.12 -0.76 -1.13
C TYR A 67 3.75 -0.46 -2.50
N VAL A 68 4.58 -1.36 -3.01
CA VAL A 68 5.23 -1.21 -4.32
C VAL A 68 4.21 -1.18 -5.46
N ASP A 69 3.20 -2.03 -5.42
CA ASP A 69 2.16 -2.06 -6.44
C ASP A 69 1.33 -0.78 -6.42
N TYR A 70 1.07 -0.20 -5.25
CA TYR A 70 0.41 1.09 -5.15
C TYR A 70 1.25 2.23 -5.74
N LEU A 71 2.58 2.27 -5.49
CA LEU A 71 3.46 3.26 -6.11
C LEU A 71 3.47 3.13 -7.64
N LYS A 72 3.50 1.90 -8.16
CA LYS A 72 3.38 1.63 -9.61
C LYS A 72 2.02 2.09 -10.16
N LEU A 73 0.93 1.83 -9.44
CA LEU A 73 -0.41 2.28 -9.83
C LEU A 73 -0.50 3.80 -9.90
N VAL A 74 0.02 4.51 -8.92
CA VAL A 74 0.08 5.98 -8.91
C VAL A 74 0.84 6.48 -10.13
N ASN A 75 1.98 5.88 -10.47
CA ASN A 75 2.73 6.24 -11.67
C ASN A 75 1.97 5.94 -12.96
N ALA A 76 1.27 4.80 -13.04
CA ALA A 76 0.44 4.45 -14.19
C ALA A 76 -0.74 5.44 -14.39
N GLN A 77 -1.18 6.09 -13.32
CA GLN A 77 -2.20 7.14 -13.34
C GLN A 77 -1.62 8.55 -13.62
N GLY A 78 -0.32 8.67 -13.90
CA GLY A 78 0.35 9.94 -14.21
C GLY A 78 1.10 10.58 -13.05
N GLY A 79 1.36 9.84 -11.98
CA GLY A 79 2.07 10.33 -10.81
C GLY A 79 1.23 11.26 -9.93
N ILE A 80 1.87 11.94 -9.01
CA ILE A 80 1.22 12.93 -8.13
C ILE A 80 1.40 14.30 -8.77
N ASN A 81 0.33 14.91 -9.23
CA ASN A 81 0.37 16.19 -9.96
C ASN A 81 1.33 16.20 -11.16
N GLY A 82 1.52 15.04 -11.82
CA GLY A 82 2.45 14.86 -12.93
C GLY A 82 3.91 14.60 -12.51
N VAL A 83 4.18 14.47 -11.21
CA VAL A 83 5.50 14.07 -10.69
C VAL A 83 5.56 12.55 -10.58
N THR A 84 6.58 11.94 -11.15
CA THR A 84 6.79 10.49 -11.10
C THR A 84 7.40 10.09 -9.76
N ILE A 85 6.96 8.95 -9.21
CA ILE A 85 7.54 8.36 -8.02
C ILE A 85 8.61 7.36 -8.45
N THR A 86 9.86 7.58 -8.05
CA THR A 86 10.93 6.57 -8.11
C THR A 86 11.08 5.93 -6.73
N PHE A 87 11.44 4.65 -6.67
CA PHE A 87 11.59 3.96 -5.39
C PHE A 87 12.65 2.86 -5.48
N GLU A 88 13.19 2.51 -4.31
CA GLU A 88 14.12 1.39 -4.14
C GLU A 88 13.76 0.66 -2.86
N GLU A 89 13.62 -0.68 -2.96
CA GLU A 89 13.46 -1.52 -1.78
C GLU A 89 14.80 -1.74 -1.08
N CYS A 90 14.79 -1.65 0.24
CA CYS A 90 15.93 -2.02 1.08
C CYS A 90 15.48 -3.06 2.11
N GLU A 91 16.00 -4.28 1.96
CA GLU A 91 15.71 -5.42 2.82
C GLU A 91 16.49 -5.33 4.12
N PHE A 92 15.80 -5.29 5.25
CA PHE A 92 16.45 -5.20 6.56
C PHE A 92 16.11 -6.36 7.53
N GLY A 93 15.24 -7.30 7.13
CA GLY A 93 14.91 -8.51 7.90
C GLY A 93 14.35 -8.23 9.30
N TYR A 94 13.75 -7.05 9.52
CA TYR A 94 13.29 -6.56 10.82
C TYR A 94 14.42 -6.32 11.84
N ALA A 95 15.69 -6.25 11.41
CA ALA A 95 16.83 -5.90 12.24
C ALA A 95 17.04 -4.38 12.28
N THR A 96 17.09 -3.80 13.48
CA THR A 96 17.12 -2.33 13.66
C THR A 96 18.38 -1.72 13.05
N ASP A 97 19.54 -2.33 13.25
CA ASP A 97 20.84 -1.89 12.70
C ASP A 97 20.82 -1.87 11.18
N ARG A 98 20.31 -2.90 10.53
CA ARG A 98 20.14 -2.95 9.08
C ARG A 98 19.11 -1.93 8.58
N GLY A 99 18.06 -1.67 9.34
CA GLY A 99 17.10 -0.62 9.03
C GLY A 99 17.73 0.78 9.07
N VAL A 100 18.61 1.04 10.03
CA VAL A 100 19.43 2.27 10.09
C VAL A 100 20.38 2.37 8.90
N GLU A 101 21.02 1.26 8.51
CA GLU A 101 21.85 1.20 7.31
C GLU A 101 21.06 1.55 6.05
N CYS A 102 19.85 0.97 5.90
CA CYS A 102 18.94 1.31 4.81
C CYS A 102 18.60 2.80 4.78
N TYR A 103 18.33 3.39 5.95
CA TYR A 103 18.08 4.83 6.05
C TYR A 103 19.26 5.64 5.55
N GLU A 104 20.47 5.40 6.08
CA GLU A 104 21.66 6.15 5.69
C GLU A 104 21.99 6.01 4.19
N ARG A 105 21.80 4.82 3.64
CA ARG A 105 22.07 4.54 2.23
C ARG A 105 21.07 5.22 1.29
N LEU A 106 19.81 5.38 1.71
CA LEU A 106 18.73 5.84 0.85
C LEU A 106 18.36 7.30 1.06
N LYS A 107 18.68 7.92 2.20
CA LYS A 107 18.23 9.27 2.53
C LYS A 107 18.62 10.36 1.52
N GLY A 108 19.77 10.21 0.87
CA GLY A 108 20.28 11.17 -0.13
C GLY A 108 19.97 10.79 -1.58
N LYS A 109 19.23 9.69 -1.84
CA LYS A 109 18.92 9.27 -3.21
C LYS A 109 17.80 10.08 -3.83
N GLY A 110 17.77 10.08 -5.19
CA GLY A 110 16.85 10.89 -5.97
C GLY A 110 17.31 12.34 -6.14
N PRO A 111 16.61 13.13 -6.94
CA PRO A 111 17.03 14.49 -7.28
C PRO A 111 17.01 15.47 -6.11
N THR A 112 16.20 15.20 -5.09
CA THR A 112 16.04 16.07 -3.90
C THR A 112 16.26 15.34 -2.58
N GLY A 113 16.81 14.12 -2.61
CA GLY A 113 16.86 13.21 -1.46
C GLY A 113 15.56 12.44 -1.28
N ALA A 114 15.49 11.60 -0.24
CA ALA A 114 14.29 10.85 0.11
C ALA A 114 13.15 11.79 0.52
N THR A 115 11.96 11.57 -0.06
CA THR A 115 10.78 12.37 0.24
C THR A 115 10.25 12.11 1.65
N LEU A 116 10.25 10.85 2.07
CA LEU A 116 9.85 10.40 3.40
C LEU A 116 10.38 8.99 3.67
N PHE A 117 10.34 8.57 4.92
CA PHE A 117 10.54 7.17 5.30
C PHE A 117 9.29 6.59 5.95
N HIS A 118 9.01 5.33 5.63
CA HIS A 118 8.03 4.50 6.32
C HIS A 118 8.73 3.23 6.82
N PRO A 119 9.30 3.24 8.04
CA PRO A 119 10.19 2.17 8.50
C PRO A 119 9.51 0.81 8.67
N LEU A 120 8.20 0.77 8.90
CA LEU A 120 7.42 -0.42 9.27
C LEU A 120 8.05 -1.22 10.44
N SER A 121 8.75 -0.54 11.31
CA SER A 121 9.45 -1.10 12.47
C SER A 121 9.58 -0.07 13.56
N THR A 122 9.07 -0.39 14.75
CA THR A 122 9.19 0.45 15.95
C THR A 122 10.67 0.67 16.32
N GLY A 123 11.48 -0.38 16.27
CA GLY A 123 12.92 -0.28 16.56
C GLY A 123 13.65 0.67 15.60
N VAL A 124 13.38 0.59 14.31
CA VAL A 124 13.97 1.50 13.32
C VAL A 124 13.45 2.93 13.53
N THR A 125 12.14 3.12 13.79
CA THR A 125 11.56 4.44 14.08
C THR A 125 12.27 5.12 15.24
N PHE A 126 12.48 4.41 16.36
CA PHE A 126 13.25 4.93 17.49
C PHE A 126 14.68 5.31 17.09
N ALA A 127 15.36 4.42 16.38
CA ALA A 127 16.78 4.58 16.04
C ALA A 127 17.07 5.73 15.05
N ILE A 128 16.09 6.08 14.20
CA ILE A 128 16.28 7.16 13.21
C ILE A 128 15.58 8.47 13.59
N THR A 129 14.87 8.54 14.72
CA THR A 129 14.12 9.74 15.12
C THR A 129 15.00 11.00 15.17
N ASP A 130 16.17 10.95 15.82
CA ASP A 130 17.08 12.09 15.89
C ASP A 130 17.76 12.41 14.54
N LYS A 131 17.95 11.36 13.72
CA LYS A 131 18.55 11.51 12.38
C LYS A 131 17.60 12.26 11.45
N VAL A 132 16.32 11.87 11.42
CA VAL A 132 15.33 12.54 10.57
C VAL A 132 15.08 14.00 10.97
N TYR A 133 15.22 14.30 12.26
CA TYR A 133 15.19 15.69 12.74
C TYR A 133 16.33 16.51 12.13
N THR A 134 17.54 15.97 12.12
CA THR A 134 18.72 16.61 11.55
C THR A 134 18.63 16.70 10.02
N ASP A 135 18.22 15.61 9.38
CA ASP A 135 18.14 15.49 7.92
C ASP A 135 16.89 16.16 7.34
N LYS A 136 15.91 16.53 8.18
CA LYS A 136 14.60 17.11 7.82
C LYS A 136 13.81 16.23 6.84
N ILE A 137 13.83 14.92 7.07
CA ILE A 137 13.10 13.95 6.29
C ILE A 137 11.97 13.38 7.16
N PRO A 138 10.69 13.48 6.78
CA PRO A 138 9.60 12.99 7.60
C PRO A 138 9.60 11.46 7.71
N ILE A 139 9.28 10.96 8.91
CA ILE A 139 8.83 9.58 9.10
C ILE A 139 7.31 9.61 9.13
N ILE A 140 6.69 8.76 8.32
CA ILE A 140 5.26 8.49 8.38
C ILE A 140 5.06 7.06 8.85
N SER A 141 4.36 6.87 9.96
CA SER A 141 4.04 5.54 10.49
C SER A 141 2.54 5.27 10.44
N ALA A 142 2.17 4.00 10.25
CA ALA A 142 0.77 3.59 10.14
C ALA A 142 0.03 3.53 11.48
N GLY A 143 0.57 4.13 12.55
CA GLY A 143 -0.01 4.15 13.90
C GLY A 143 0.75 3.29 14.89
N TYR A 144 1.88 2.77 14.48
CA TYR A 144 2.89 2.14 15.35
C TYR A 144 4.23 2.83 15.11
N GLY A 145 5.18 2.56 15.97
CA GLY A 145 6.45 3.24 16.00
C GLY A 145 6.64 3.85 17.37
N ARG A 146 6.96 5.10 17.47
CA ARG A 146 7.20 5.78 18.73
C ARG A 146 5.94 6.51 19.20
N ALA A 147 5.28 6.02 20.26
CA ALA A 147 4.00 6.57 20.73
C ALA A 147 4.12 8.03 21.24
N ASP A 148 5.24 8.37 21.89
CA ASP A 148 5.49 9.73 22.34
C ASP A 148 5.68 10.75 21.20
N SER A 149 5.83 10.31 19.96
CA SER A 149 5.92 11.19 18.79
C SER A 149 4.63 11.95 18.45
N VAL A 150 3.53 11.70 19.19
CA VAL A 150 2.33 12.56 19.15
C VAL A 150 2.62 13.98 19.65
N GLU A 151 3.67 14.16 20.46
CA GLU A 151 4.17 15.46 20.88
C GLU A 151 4.93 16.14 19.73
N GLY A 152 4.19 16.70 18.77
CA GLY A 152 4.75 17.24 17.53
C GLY A 152 5.74 18.40 17.73
N GLU A 153 5.68 19.12 18.85
CA GLU A 153 6.69 20.14 19.20
C GLU A 153 8.07 19.50 19.50
N VAL A 154 8.08 18.29 20.06
CA VAL A 154 9.30 17.53 20.39
C VAL A 154 9.76 16.72 19.19
N PHE A 155 8.81 16.15 18.45
CA PHE A 155 9.06 15.22 17.33
C PHE A 155 8.49 15.75 16.00
N PRO A 156 8.92 16.93 15.51
CA PRO A 156 8.29 17.62 14.38
C PRO A 156 8.43 16.90 13.03
N TRP A 157 9.23 15.81 12.97
CA TRP A 157 9.44 15.01 11.77
C TRP A 157 8.87 13.60 11.84
N ASN A 158 8.15 13.26 12.93
CA ASN A 158 7.46 11.98 13.09
C ASN A 158 5.95 12.17 12.99
N PHE A 159 5.32 11.49 12.02
CA PHE A 159 3.90 11.63 11.72
C PHE A 159 3.19 10.27 11.86
N PRO A 160 2.66 9.93 13.05
CA PRO A 160 1.78 8.77 13.19
C PRO A 160 0.42 9.06 12.55
N LEU A 161 0.04 8.27 11.52
CA LEU A 161 -1.19 8.50 10.74
C LEU A 161 -2.47 8.08 11.45
N LEU A 162 -2.39 7.02 12.26
CA LEU A 162 -3.52 6.45 12.98
C LEU A 162 -3.34 6.69 14.48
N GLY A 163 -3.87 5.81 15.32
CA GLY A 163 -3.58 5.84 16.76
C GLY A 163 -2.16 5.39 17.08
N THR A 164 -1.78 5.50 18.34
CA THR A 164 -0.51 4.97 18.86
C THR A 164 -0.74 3.66 19.60
N TYR A 165 0.33 2.96 19.98
CA TYR A 165 0.23 1.80 20.88
C TYR A 165 -0.40 2.16 22.22
N TRP A 166 -0.13 3.36 22.75
CA TRP A 166 -0.75 3.84 23.99
C TRP A 166 -2.26 3.99 23.84
N SER A 167 -2.72 4.58 22.73
CA SER A 167 -4.15 4.65 22.42
C SER A 167 -4.78 3.26 22.29
N ALA A 168 -4.07 2.32 21.63
CA ALA A 168 -4.53 0.95 21.51
C ALA A 168 -4.59 0.22 22.85
N ALA A 169 -3.58 0.39 23.70
CA ALA A 169 -3.55 -0.17 25.06
C ALA A 169 -4.70 0.39 25.92
N ASP A 170 -4.96 1.70 25.86
CA ASP A 170 -6.07 2.33 26.57
C ASP A 170 -7.43 1.78 26.12
N ILE A 171 -7.65 1.66 24.81
CA ILE A 171 -8.88 1.06 24.25
C ILE A 171 -9.06 -0.38 24.71
N LEU A 172 -7.98 -1.17 24.78
CA LEU A 172 -8.05 -2.54 25.29
C LEU A 172 -8.47 -2.57 26.75
N VAL A 173 -7.91 -1.72 27.60
CA VAL A 173 -8.27 -1.62 29.01
C VAL A 173 -9.73 -1.19 29.18
N GLN A 174 -10.18 -0.20 28.40
CA GLN A 174 -11.57 0.24 28.37
C GLN A 174 -12.52 -0.89 27.94
N HIS A 175 -12.13 -1.66 26.90
CA HIS A 175 -12.91 -2.80 26.44
C HIS A 175 -13.03 -3.87 27.55
N VAL A 176 -11.92 -4.22 28.19
CA VAL A 176 -11.90 -5.18 29.30
C VAL A 176 -12.77 -4.69 30.45
N ALA A 177 -12.70 -3.40 30.79
CA ALA A 177 -13.59 -2.81 31.80
C ALA A 177 -15.06 -2.94 31.43
N LYS A 178 -15.41 -2.60 30.18
CA LYS A 178 -16.80 -2.69 29.68
C LYS A 178 -17.37 -4.09 29.76
N ILE A 179 -16.66 -5.11 29.30
CA ILE A 179 -17.14 -6.49 29.33
C ILE A 179 -17.21 -7.11 30.76
N ASN A 180 -16.52 -6.50 31.73
CA ASN A 180 -16.55 -6.90 33.14
C ASN A 180 -17.53 -6.05 33.99
N GLY A 181 -18.25 -5.11 33.39
CA GLY A 181 -19.24 -4.29 34.09
C GLY A 181 -18.68 -3.01 34.73
N GLY A 182 -17.53 -2.52 34.27
CA GLY A 182 -16.91 -1.25 34.66
C GLY A 182 -15.52 -1.38 35.22
N PHE A 183 -14.82 -0.24 35.33
CA PHE A 183 -13.45 -0.16 35.85
C PHE A 183 -13.34 -0.67 37.31
N ASP A 184 -14.34 -0.39 38.14
CA ASP A 184 -14.36 -0.86 39.53
C ASP A 184 -14.31 -2.39 39.67
N LYS A 185 -14.77 -3.10 38.62
CA LYS A 185 -14.74 -4.57 38.55
C LYS A 185 -13.41 -5.15 38.15
N LEU A 186 -12.45 -4.30 37.75
CA LEU A 186 -11.10 -4.72 37.40
C LEU A 186 -10.19 -4.82 38.65
N LYS A 187 -10.58 -4.19 39.74
CA LYS A 187 -9.78 -4.21 40.97
C LYS A 187 -9.49 -5.65 41.45
N GLY A 188 -8.23 -5.97 41.58
CA GLY A 188 -7.78 -7.30 42.03
C GLY A 188 -7.76 -8.37 40.91
N LYS A 189 -8.17 -8.07 39.68
CA LYS A 189 -8.00 -8.99 38.56
C LYS A 189 -6.52 -9.07 38.14
N LYS A 190 -6.09 -10.29 37.80
CA LYS A 190 -4.76 -10.52 37.24
C LYS A 190 -4.85 -10.34 35.71
N ILE A 191 -4.01 -9.49 35.17
CA ILE A 191 -3.88 -9.25 33.74
C ILE A 191 -2.47 -9.67 33.31
N THR A 192 -2.36 -10.44 32.24
CA THR A 192 -1.07 -10.85 31.67
C THR A 192 -0.95 -10.24 30.28
N LEU A 193 0.13 -9.50 30.06
CA LEU A 193 0.52 -9.02 28.75
C LEU A 193 1.47 -10.03 28.11
N VAL A 194 1.09 -10.61 26.97
CA VAL A 194 1.98 -11.42 26.13
C VAL A 194 2.48 -10.52 25.02
N TYR A 195 3.77 -10.34 24.93
CA TYR A 195 4.37 -9.40 23.99
C TYR A 195 5.63 -9.97 23.34
N HIS A 196 6.00 -9.44 22.20
CA HIS A 196 7.26 -9.74 21.53
C HIS A 196 8.41 -8.99 22.20
N ASP A 197 9.54 -9.67 22.45
CA ASP A 197 10.71 -9.05 23.09
C ASP A 197 11.48 -8.14 22.10
N SER A 198 10.89 -7.02 21.78
CA SER A 198 11.45 -5.97 20.93
C SER A 198 10.82 -4.63 21.30
N PRO A 199 11.32 -3.49 20.77
CA PRO A 199 10.67 -2.19 20.93
C PRO A 199 9.18 -2.22 20.56
N TYR A 200 8.81 -2.95 19.51
CA TYR A 200 7.40 -3.12 19.10
C TYR A 200 6.53 -3.70 20.22
N GLY A 201 6.94 -4.80 20.82
CA GLY A 201 6.15 -5.47 21.86
C GLY A 201 6.19 -4.77 23.22
N LYS A 202 7.23 -3.98 23.47
CA LYS A 202 7.44 -3.25 24.75
C LYS A 202 6.77 -1.89 24.80
N GLU A 203 6.48 -1.30 23.63
CA GLU A 203 5.90 0.04 23.53
C GLU A 203 4.53 0.16 24.24
N PRO A 204 3.57 -0.80 24.10
CA PRO A 204 2.31 -0.76 24.84
C PRO A 204 2.48 -0.84 26.34
#